data_3d8efa445f3d9b39f39a2e5818723218
#
_entry.id   3d8efa445f3d9b39f39a2e5818723218
#
_cell.length_a   1.000
_cell.length_b   1.000
_cell.length_c   1.000
_cell.angle_alpha   90.00
_cell.angle_beta   90.00
_cell.angle_gamma   90.00
#
_symmetry.space_group_name_H-M   'P 1'
#
loop_
_entity.id
_entity.type
_entity.pdbx_description
1 polymer ?
#
loop_
_entity_poly.entity_id
_entity_poly.type
_entity_poly.pdbx_seq_one_letter_code
_entity_poly.pdbx_strand_id
1 'polypeptide(L)'
;MSLLTIYRVFAQMGAVCFGGGYAMLSLVQRVIVEEHGWATEEELMDYYAIGQCTPGVIAVNVSTFIGHKLRGLPGAIVASLGFISPSILIITLIAAFLESFASNVYVAHALAGIRVCVCVLILNSVLALGKKAIKNKLSWIIFGISTIVAAFTSVPTVAIVLGAGVIGYILYLKGAVKK
;
A
#
# COMPACT_ATOMS: atom_id res chain seq x y z
N MET A 1 -19.80 16.80 14.18
CA MET A 1 -18.89 17.01 13.03
C MET A 1 -19.61 16.62 11.75
N SER A 2 -19.49 17.37 10.66
CA SER A 2 -20.17 17.03 9.41
C SER A 2 -19.41 15.99 8.60
N LEU A 3 -20.11 15.11 7.87
CA LEU A 3 -19.48 14.15 6.97
C LEU A 3 -18.68 14.84 5.87
N LEU A 4 -19.14 16.02 5.43
CA LEU A 4 -18.45 16.83 4.43
C LEU A 4 -17.06 17.32 4.91
N THR A 5 -16.94 17.65 6.21
CA THR A 5 -15.65 18.03 6.80
C THR A 5 -14.68 16.85 6.79
N ILE A 6 -15.16 15.65 7.16
CA ILE A 6 -14.37 14.42 7.09
C ILE A 6 -13.89 14.19 5.66
N TYR A 7 -14.81 14.23 4.68
CA TYR A 7 -14.46 14.06 3.27
C TYR A 7 -13.37 15.03 2.81
N ARG A 8 -13.55 16.34 3.07
CA ARG A 8 -12.60 17.38 2.63
C ARG A 8 -11.20 17.18 3.20
N VAL A 9 -11.11 16.91 4.50
CA VAL A 9 -9.80 16.71 5.16
C VAL A 9 -9.10 15.48 4.60
N PHE A 10 -9.79 14.36 4.45
CA PHE A 10 -9.21 13.16 3.87
C PHE A 10 -8.91 13.32 2.38
N ALA A 11 -9.70 14.09 1.62
CA ALA A 11 -9.41 14.40 0.22
C ALA A 11 -8.15 15.28 0.09
N GLN A 12 -7.97 16.27 0.93
CA GLN A 12 -6.74 17.06 0.96
C GLN A 12 -5.52 16.19 1.28
N MET A 13 -5.64 15.30 2.26
CA MET A 13 -4.57 14.34 2.58
C MET A 13 -4.27 13.41 1.40
N GLY A 14 -5.30 12.84 0.76
CA GLY A 14 -5.14 11.96 -0.40
C GLY A 14 -4.52 12.65 -1.61
N ALA A 15 -4.77 13.94 -1.81
CA ALA A 15 -4.19 14.74 -2.88
C ALA A 15 -2.68 15.03 -2.69
N VAL A 16 -2.21 15.07 -1.44
CA VAL A 16 -0.81 15.43 -1.10
C VAL A 16 0.00 14.19 -0.67
N CYS A 17 -0.65 13.07 -0.41
CA CYS A 17 -0.01 11.85 0.05
C CYS A 17 0.73 11.13 -1.09
N PHE A 18 1.89 11.64 -1.47
CA PHE A 18 2.80 11.00 -2.42
C PHE A 18 3.85 10.21 -1.64
N GLY A 19 3.71 8.89 -1.63
CA GLY A 19 4.68 8.00 -0.96
C GLY A 19 4.00 6.98 -0.06
N GLY A 20 4.81 6.11 0.53
CA GLY A 20 4.35 5.06 1.43
C GLY A 20 5.04 5.10 2.79
N GLY A 21 4.53 4.33 3.73
CA GLY A 21 5.17 4.13 5.03
C GLY A 21 5.25 5.38 5.90
N TYR A 22 6.45 5.77 6.27
CA TYR A 22 6.66 6.86 7.23
C TYR A 22 6.27 8.26 6.73
N ALA A 23 6.38 8.53 5.42
CA ALA A 23 5.98 9.83 4.87
C ALA A 23 4.46 10.06 5.00
N MET A 24 3.67 9.00 4.83
CA MET A 24 2.23 9.04 5.06
C MET A 24 1.91 9.23 6.55
N LEU A 25 2.63 8.53 7.44
CA LEU A 25 2.38 8.59 8.88
C LEU A 25 2.55 10.02 9.40
N SER A 26 3.64 10.70 9.02
CA SER A 26 3.88 12.10 9.43
C SER A 26 2.80 13.07 8.91
N LEU A 27 2.30 12.86 7.69
CA LEU A 27 1.20 13.67 7.17
C LEU A 27 -0.09 13.45 7.97
N VAL A 28 -0.44 12.18 8.24
CA VAL A 28 -1.65 11.85 9.01
C VAL A 28 -1.54 12.35 10.44
N GLN A 29 -0.37 12.22 11.09
CA GLN A 29 -0.12 12.74 12.42
C GLN A 29 -0.35 14.25 12.48
N ARG A 30 0.28 14.99 11.59
CA ARG A 30 0.12 16.43 11.50
C ARG A 30 -1.35 16.84 11.34
N VAL A 31 -2.04 16.29 10.34
CA VAL A 31 -3.42 16.72 10.03
C VAL A 31 -4.42 16.22 11.06
N ILE A 32 -4.34 14.96 11.47
CA ILE A 32 -5.38 14.33 12.32
C ILE A 32 -5.13 14.62 13.81
N VAL A 33 -3.88 14.61 14.26
CA VAL A 33 -3.54 14.79 15.68
C VAL A 33 -3.33 16.28 15.98
N GLU A 34 -2.41 16.94 15.24
CA GLU A 34 -1.98 18.29 15.58
C GLU A 34 -2.98 19.36 15.12
N GLU A 35 -3.48 19.30 13.87
CA GLU A 35 -4.36 20.34 13.32
C GLU A 35 -5.84 20.16 13.74
N HIS A 36 -6.33 18.92 13.84
CA HIS A 36 -7.74 18.65 14.08
C HIS A 36 -8.04 18.01 15.44
N GLY A 37 -7.08 17.41 16.12
CA GLY A 37 -7.28 16.72 17.39
C GLY A 37 -8.28 15.55 17.33
N TRP A 38 -8.38 14.87 16.18
CA TRP A 38 -9.34 13.79 15.96
C TRP A 38 -8.90 12.44 16.53
N ALA A 39 -7.63 12.30 16.77
CA ALA A 39 -7.02 11.15 17.43
C ALA A 39 -5.83 11.60 18.27
N THR A 40 -5.45 10.78 19.24
CA THR A 40 -4.16 10.94 19.94
C THR A 40 -3.04 10.30 19.12
N GLU A 41 -1.81 10.62 19.46
CA GLU A 41 -0.65 10.00 18.81
C GLU A 41 -0.62 8.47 19.04
N GLU A 42 -0.94 8.02 20.25
CA GLU A 42 -1.03 6.60 20.60
C GLU A 42 -2.08 5.88 19.76
N GLU A 43 -3.29 6.44 19.68
CA GLU A 43 -4.37 5.87 18.85
C GLU A 43 -3.98 5.80 17.37
N LEU A 44 -3.29 6.83 16.86
CA LEU A 44 -2.83 6.83 15.48
C LEU A 44 -1.80 5.72 15.23
N MET A 45 -0.88 5.49 16.16
CA MET A 45 0.10 4.41 16.07
C MET A 45 -0.57 3.04 16.11
N ASP A 46 -1.61 2.86 16.92
CA ASP A 46 -2.40 1.63 16.96
C ASP A 46 -3.13 1.39 15.63
N TYR A 47 -3.80 2.41 15.08
CA TYR A 47 -4.46 2.30 13.79
C TYR A 47 -3.47 2.02 12.66
N TYR A 48 -2.27 2.59 12.74
CA TYR A 48 -1.21 2.31 11.77
C TYR A 48 -0.72 0.86 11.86
N ALA A 49 -0.50 0.34 13.08
CA ALA A 49 -0.09 -1.04 13.30
C ALA A 49 -1.15 -2.03 12.80
N ILE A 50 -2.43 -1.80 13.13
CA ILE A 50 -3.54 -2.62 12.62
C ILE A 50 -3.65 -2.50 11.10
N GLY A 51 -3.49 -1.30 10.56
CA GLY A 51 -3.52 -1.02 9.13
C GLY A 51 -2.45 -1.78 8.34
N GLN A 52 -1.27 -2.02 8.95
CA GLN A 52 -0.22 -2.84 8.35
C GLN A 52 -0.57 -4.34 8.29
N CYS A 53 -1.36 -4.82 9.25
CA CYS A 53 -1.82 -6.21 9.31
C CYS A 53 -3.07 -6.45 8.46
N THR A 54 -3.76 -5.37 8.04
CA THR A 54 -5.00 -5.44 7.26
C THR A 54 -4.67 -5.40 5.78
N PRO A 55 -5.28 -6.28 4.94
CA PRO A 55 -5.08 -6.22 3.48
C PRO A 55 -5.50 -4.86 2.91
N GLY A 56 -4.70 -4.34 1.97
CA GLY A 56 -4.99 -3.07 1.29
C GLY A 56 -3.95 -1.99 1.52
N VAL A 57 -4.27 -0.77 1.10
CA VAL A 57 -3.39 0.40 1.26
C VAL A 57 -3.49 0.91 2.69
N ILE A 58 -2.36 0.92 3.42
CA ILE A 58 -2.30 1.31 4.84
C ILE A 58 -2.99 2.66 5.07
N ALA A 59 -2.76 3.64 4.19
CA ALA A 59 -3.37 4.97 4.29
C ALA A 59 -4.90 4.94 4.27
N VAL A 60 -5.49 4.11 3.41
CA VAL A 60 -6.94 3.94 3.30
C VAL A 60 -7.47 3.22 4.55
N ASN A 61 -6.77 2.18 5.03
CA ASN A 61 -7.15 1.47 6.25
C ASN A 61 -7.16 2.41 7.45
N VAL A 62 -6.09 3.20 7.65
CA VAL A 62 -6.01 4.20 8.73
C VAL A 62 -7.11 5.25 8.60
N SER A 63 -7.36 5.75 7.38
CA SER A 63 -8.45 6.70 7.11
C SER A 63 -9.81 6.11 7.50
N THR A 64 -10.02 4.83 7.18
CA THR A 64 -11.25 4.09 7.54
C THR A 64 -11.42 4.01 9.06
N PHE A 65 -10.37 3.67 9.80
CA PHE A 65 -10.43 3.56 11.26
C PHE A 65 -10.72 4.92 11.93
N ILE A 66 -10.03 5.97 11.49
CA ILE A 66 -10.26 7.33 12.00
C ILE A 66 -11.68 7.80 11.66
N GLY A 67 -12.12 7.60 10.42
CA GLY A 67 -13.48 7.92 9.99
C GLY A 67 -14.54 7.18 10.81
N HIS A 68 -14.31 5.91 11.12
CA HIS A 68 -15.18 5.11 11.97
C HIS A 68 -15.23 5.66 13.41
N LYS A 69 -14.08 6.01 13.98
CA LYS A 69 -14.03 6.65 15.31
C LYS A 69 -14.88 7.92 15.36
N LEU A 70 -14.84 8.73 14.31
CA LEU A 70 -15.49 10.04 14.26
C LEU A 70 -17.02 9.96 14.09
N ARG A 71 -17.51 9.08 13.22
CA ARG A 71 -18.93 8.99 12.85
C ARG A 71 -19.43 7.56 12.57
N GLY A 72 -18.78 6.54 13.11
CA GLY A 72 -19.13 5.14 12.83
C GLY A 72 -19.00 4.77 11.36
N LEU A 73 -19.85 3.86 10.90
CA LEU A 73 -19.79 3.33 9.53
C LEU A 73 -19.88 4.41 8.42
N PRO A 74 -20.78 5.40 8.49
CA PRO A 74 -20.82 6.49 7.50
C PRO A 74 -19.51 7.30 7.46
N GLY A 75 -18.89 7.55 8.64
CA GLY A 75 -17.61 8.23 8.73
C GLY A 75 -16.49 7.44 8.09
N ALA A 76 -16.46 6.13 8.30
CA ALA A 76 -15.48 5.24 7.68
C ALA A 76 -15.55 5.29 6.16
N ILE A 77 -16.75 5.14 5.59
CA ILE A 77 -16.98 5.17 4.14
C ILE A 77 -16.55 6.52 3.56
N VAL A 78 -16.98 7.62 4.18
CA VAL A 78 -16.71 8.97 3.69
C VAL A 78 -15.22 9.33 3.78
N ALA A 79 -14.53 8.91 4.84
CA ALA A 79 -13.08 9.12 4.99
C ALA A 79 -12.29 8.36 3.92
N SER A 80 -12.64 7.09 3.68
CA SER A 80 -11.99 6.26 2.66
C SER A 80 -12.22 6.82 1.25
N LEU A 81 -13.47 7.17 0.92
CA LEU A 81 -13.81 7.80 -0.36
C LEU A 81 -13.10 9.16 -0.54
N GLY A 82 -13.05 9.96 0.53
CA GLY A 82 -12.32 11.22 0.53
C GLY A 82 -10.85 11.00 0.16
N PHE A 83 -10.19 10.05 0.83
CA PHE A 83 -8.76 9.79 0.60
C PHE A 83 -8.47 9.27 -0.81
N ILE A 84 -9.35 8.46 -1.40
CA ILE A 84 -9.15 7.82 -2.71
C ILE A 84 -9.54 8.76 -3.86
N SER A 85 -10.55 9.62 -3.68
CA SER A 85 -11.16 10.39 -4.77
C SER A 85 -10.19 11.29 -5.55
N PRO A 86 -9.21 11.99 -4.95
CA PRO A 86 -8.27 12.80 -5.72
C PRO A 86 -7.37 11.94 -6.63
N SER A 87 -6.94 10.80 -6.14
CA SER A 87 -6.09 9.87 -6.91
C SER A 87 -6.85 9.32 -8.12
N ILE A 88 -8.14 8.93 -7.95
CA ILE A 88 -8.99 8.48 -9.05
C ILE A 88 -9.18 9.59 -10.06
N LEU A 89 -9.49 10.81 -9.61
CA LEU A 89 -9.72 11.95 -10.47
C LEU A 89 -8.47 12.27 -11.30
N ILE A 90 -7.30 12.37 -10.66
CA ILE A 90 -6.03 12.66 -11.32
C ILE A 90 -5.70 11.59 -12.36
N ILE A 91 -5.79 10.29 -11.98
CA ILE A 91 -5.43 9.21 -12.91
C ILE A 91 -6.40 9.11 -14.08
N THR A 92 -7.69 9.37 -13.85
CA THR A 92 -8.70 9.40 -14.92
C THR A 92 -8.44 10.53 -15.90
N LEU A 93 -8.12 11.73 -15.41
CA LEU A 93 -7.76 12.86 -16.25
C LEU A 93 -6.49 12.57 -17.07
N ILE A 94 -5.46 12.02 -16.43
CA ILE A 94 -4.22 11.64 -17.12
C ILE A 94 -4.51 10.58 -18.18
N ALA A 95 -5.31 9.55 -17.87
CA ALA A 95 -5.65 8.51 -18.82
C ALA A 95 -6.40 9.05 -20.04
N ALA A 96 -7.38 9.93 -19.85
CA ALA A 96 -8.12 10.56 -20.94
C ALA A 96 -7.20 11.42 -21.82
N PHE A 97 -6.27 12.17 -21.21
CA PHE A 97 -5.26 12.92 -21.96
C PHE A 97 -4.33 11.99 -22.75
N LEU A 98 -3.83 10.92 -22.12
CA LEU A 98 -2.92 9.98 -22.77
C LEU A 98 -3.57 9.27 -23.96
N GLU A 99 -4.85 8.95 -23.88
CA GLU A 99 -5.60 8.32 -24.98
C GLU A 99 -5.62 9.24 -26.22
N SER A 100 -5.82 10.56 -26.02
CA SER A 100 -5.79 11.57 -27.07
C SER A 100 -4.39 11.75 -27.69
N PHE A 101 -3.34 11.46 -26.98
CA PHE A 101 -1.94 11.60 -27.41
C PHE A 101 -1.21 10.27 -27.65
N ALA A 102 -1.91 9.15 -27.61
CA ALA A 102 -1.32 7.81 -27.74
C ALA A 102 -0.53 7.61 -29.05
N SER A 103 -0.90 8.34 -30.10
CA SER A 103 -0.21 8.34 -31.42
C SER A 103 1.06 9.22 -31.46
N ASN A 104 1.31 10.01 -30.41
CA ASN A 104 2.46 10.91 -30.39
C ASN A 104 3.72 10.14 -29.94
N VAL A 105 4.74 10.14 -30.82
CA VAL A 105 6.02 9.43 -30.59
C VAL A 105 6.73 9.90 -29.33
N TYR A 106 6.68 11.18 -29.00
CA TYR A 106 7.31 11.73 -27.78
C TYR A 106 6.64 11.22 -26.52
N VAL A 107 5.31 11.11 -26.52
CA VAL A 107 4.55 10.55 -25.38
C VAL A 107 4.85 9.06 -25.21
N ALA A 108 4.94 8.31 -26.29
CA ALA A 108 5.31 6.88 -26.24
C ALA A 108 6.71 6.69 -25.64
N HIS A 109 7.70 7.51 -26.03
CA HIS A 109 9.04 7.46 -25.45
C HIS A 109 9.07 7.86 -23.97
N ALA A 110 8.31 8.88 -23.57
CA ALA A 110 8.19 9.27 -22.17
C ALA A 110 7.60 8.16 -21.31
N LEU A 111 6.51 7.51 -21.79
CA LEU A 111 5.90 6.37 -21.11
C LEU A 111 6.84 5.16 -21.03
N ALA A 112 7.64 4.91 -22.06
CA ALA A 112 8.66 3.86 -22.03
C ALA A 112 9.70 4.15 -20.93
N GLY A 113 10.16 5.39 -20.79
CA GLY A 113 11.06 5.81 -19.71
C GLY A 113 10.44 5.60 -18.31
N ILE A 114 9.18 5.97 -18.12
CA ILE A 114 8.44 5.76 -16.87
C ILE A 114 8.37 4.26 -16.53
N ARG A 115 8.07 3.39 -17.52
CA ARG A 115 8.03 1.94 -17.30
C ARG A 115 9.37 1.40 -16.80
N VAL A 116 10.49 1.85 -17.36
CA VAL A 116 11.83 1.46 -16.90
C VAL A 116 12.06 1.91 -15.46
N CYS A 117 11.73 3.16 -15.13
CA CYS A 117 11.83 3.65 -13.75
C CYS A 117 11.01 2.82 -12.76
N VAL A 118 9.78 2.48 -13.10
CA VAL A 118 8.91 1.65 -12.26
C VAL A 118 9.52 0.26 -12.06
N CYS A 119 10.06 -0.37 -13.11
CA CYS A 119 10.74 -1.66 -12.99
C CYS A 119 11.95 -1.58 -12.03
N VAL A 120 12.74 -0.52 -12.10
CA VAL A 120 13.88 -0.31 -11.20
C VAL A 120 13.43 -0.10 -9.76
N LEU A 121 12.36 0.66 -9.53
CA LEU A 121 11.80 0.88 -8.19
C LEU A 121 11.26 -0.42 -7.58
N ILE A 122 10.57 -1.24 -8.38
CA ILE A 122 10.09 -2.57 -7.94
C ILE A 122 11.28 -3.45 -7.59
N LEU A 123 12.28 -3.53 -8.47
CA LEU A 123 13.49 -4.33 -8.23
C LEU A 123 14.21 -3.89 -6.95
N ASN A 124 14.36 -2.60 -6.74
CA ASN A 124 14.98 -2.05 -5.53
C ASN A 124 14.19 -2.40 -4.26
N SER A 125 12.86 -2.36 -4.34
CA SER A 125 11.97 -2.76 -3.24
C SER A 125 12.08 -4.25 -2.93
N VAL A 126 12.13 -5.10 -3.95
CA VAL A 126 12.33 -6.55 -3.81
C VAL A 126 13.68 -6.85 -3.16
N LEU A 127 14.75 -6.19 -3.60
CA LEU A 127 16.09 -6.37 -3.04
C LEU A 127 16.17 -5.89 -1.58
N ALA A 128 15.54 -4.75 -1.26
CA ALA A 128 15.51 -4.20 0.09
C ALA A 128 14.72 -5.10 1.05
N LEU A 129 13.56 -5.59 0.64
CA LEU A 129 12.75 -6.53 1.41
C LEU A 129 13.43 -7.89 1.53
N GLY A 130 14.03 -8.39 0.43
CA GLY A 130 14.75 -9.65 0.39
C GLY A 130 15.90 -9.68 1.41
N LYS A 131 16.71 -8.63 1.48
CA LYS A 131 17.79 -8.51 2.47
C LYS A 131 17.30 -8.58 3.92
N LYS A 132 16.10 -8.09 4.21
CA LYS A 132 15.51 -8.12 5.55
C LYS A 132 14.81 -9.45 5.86
N ALA A 133 14.13 -10.03 4.89
CA ALA A 133 13.30 -11.21 5.06
C ALA A 133 14.09 -12.52 4.94
N ILE A 134 15.06 -12.58 4.04
CA ILE A 134 15.80 -13.80 3.72
C ILE A 134 17.08 -13.88 4.58
N LYS A 135 16.96 -14.54 5.73
CA LYS A 135 18.10 -14.71 6.67
C LYS A 135 18.79 -16.06 6.54
N ASN A 136 18.14 -17.07 5.96
CA ASN A 136 18.59 -18.46 5.93
C ASN A 136 18.58 -19.00 4.50
N LYS A 137 19.46 -20.01 4.22
CA LYS A 137 19.52 -20.70 2.92
C LYS A 137 18.17 -21.31 2.51
N LEU A 138 17.40 -21.81 3.49
CA LEU A 138 16.07 -22.35 3.24
C LEU A 138 15.08 -21.31 2.74
N SER A 139 15.13 -20.10 3.29
CA SER A 139 14.30 -18.97 2.83
C SER A 139 14.62 -18.58 1.39
N TRP A 140 15.88 -18.69 0.96
CA TRP A 140 16.28 -18.50 -0.44
C TRP A 140 15.66 -19.54 -1.37
N ILE A 141 15.61 -20.81 -0.93
CA ILE A 141 15.01 -21.90 -1.71
C ILE A 141 13.50 -21.66 -1.86
N ILE A 142 12.81 -21.33 -0.76
CA ILE A 142 11.37 -21.04 -0.78
C ILE A 142 11.09 -19.83 -1.69
N PHE A 143 11.87 -18.77 -1.58
CA PHE A 143 11.75 -17.58 -2.43
C PHE A 143 11.94 -17.93 -3.92
N GLY A 144 13.00 -18.68 -4.26
CA GLY A 144 13.27 -19.10 -5.63
C GLY A 144 12.14 -19.96 -6.21
N ILE A 145 11.68 -20.97 -5.48
CA ILE A 145 10.56 -21.83 -5.91
C ILE A 145 9.29 -21.02 -6.09
N SER A 146 8.94 -20.17 -5.12
CA SER A 146 7.74 -19.32 -5.19
C SER A 146 7.79 -18.36 -6.39
N THR A 147 8.98 -17.80 -6.69
CA THR A 147 9.17 -16.91 -7.84
C THR A 147 9.02 -17.67 -9.16
N ILE A 148 9.59 -18.88 -9.27
CA ILE A 148 9.46 -19.72 -10.47
C ILE A 148 8.00 -20.11 -10.68
N VAL A 149 7.30 -20.57 -9.62
CA VAL A 149 5.89 -20.93 -9.70
C VAL A 149 5.06 -19.71 -10.12
N ALA A 150 5.29 -18.54 -9.54
CA ALA A 150 4.58 -17.31 -9.91
C ALA A 150 4.83 -16.87 -11.36
N ALA A 151 6.05 -17.09 -11.88
CA ALA A 151 6.43 -16.68 -13.23
C ALA A 151 5.92 -17.63 -14.33
N PHE A 152 5.86 -18.92 -14.06
CA PHE A 152 5.55 -19.94 -15.07
C PHE A 152 4.18 -20.61 -14.91
N THR A 153 3.42 -20.29 -13.85
CA THR A 153 2.09 -20.85 -13.64
C THR A 153 1.04 -19.76 -13.45
N SER A 154 -0.20 -20.07 -13.82
CA SER A 154 -1.35 -19.17 -13.62
C SER A 154 -1.98 -19.31 -12.21
N VAL A 155 -1.22 -19.83 -11.24
CA VAL A 155 -1.70 -19.98 -9.86
C VAL A 155 -1.90 -18.60 -9.24
N PRO A 156 -3.05 -18.34 -8.58
CA PRO A 156 -3.29 -17.08 -7.89
C PRO A 156 -2.19 -16.81 -6.85
N THR A 157 -1.66 -15.59 -6.82
CA THR A 157 -0.58 -15.19 -5.90
C THR A 157 -0.92 -15.48 -4.43
N VAL A 158 -2.20 -15.36 -4.06
CA VAL A 158 -2.69 -15.70 -2.71
C VAL A 158 -2.40 -17.15 -2.35
N ALA A 159 -2.62 -18.09 -3.27
CA ALA A 159 -2.36 -19.52 -3.03
C ALA A 159 -0.85 -19.79 -2.86
N ILE A 160 0.00 -19.09 -3.62
CA ILE A 160 1.46 -19.20 -3.50
C ILE A 160 1.92 -18.68 -2.14
N VAL A 161 1.40 -17.54 -1.68
CA VAL A 161 1.73 -16.94 -0.38
C VAL A 161 1.29 -17.85 0.77
N LEU A 162 0.05 -18.36 0.72
CA LEU A 162 -0.45 -19.28 1.74
C LEU A 162 0.35 -20.60 1.76
N GLY A 163 0.64 -21.16 0.59
CA GLY A 163 1.45 -22.37 0.47
C GLY A 163 2.88 -22.18 1.02
N ALA A 164 3.54 -21.10 0.65
CA ALA A 164 4.86 -20.78 1.18
C ALA A 164 4.84 -20.53 2.69
N GLY A 165 3.78 -19.90 3.21
CA GLY A 165 3.57 -19.71 4.65
C GLY A 165 3.41 -21.03 5.41
N VAL A 166 2.57 -21.94 4.91
CA VAL A 166 2.37 -23.27 5.52
C VAL A 166 3.67 -24.08 5.49
N ILE A 167 4.38 -24.09 4.37
CA ILE A 167 5.68 -24.79 4.25
C ILE A 167 6.69 -24.19 5.24
N GLY A 168 6.78 -22.86 5.32
CA GLY A 168 7.65 -22.18 6.27
C GLY A 168 7.34 -22.53 7.73
N TYR A 169 6.05 -22.60 8.07
CA TYR A 169 5.59 -22.97 9.41
C TYR A 169 5.94 -24.43 9.77
N ILE A 170 5.71 -25.38 8.85
CA ILE A 170 6.07 -26.78 9.04
C ILE A 170 7.58 -26.95 9.24
N LEU A 171 8.38 -26.24 8.45
CA LEU A 171 9.84 -26.29 8.55
C LEU A 171 10.36 -25.65 9.85
N TYR A 172 9.67 -24.62 10.34
CA TYR A 172 9.93 -24.04 11.66
C TYR A 172 9.66 -25.05 12.79
N LEU A 173 8.52 -25.76 12.76
CA LEU A 173 8.18 -26.81 13.74
C LEU A 173 9.18 -27.97 13.73
N LYS A 174 9.75 -28.31 12.56
CA LYS A 174 10.79 -29.34 12.43
C LYS A 174 12.20 -28.87 12.84
N GLY A 175 12.33 -27.64 13.36
CA GLY A 175 13.62 -27.09 13.80
C GLY A 175 14.61 -26.79 12.66
N ALA A 176 14.18 -26.84 11.40
CA ALA A 176 15.03 -26.56 10.25
C ALA A 176 15.34 -25.05 10.09
N VAL A 177 14.58 -24.20 10.76
CA VAL A 177 14.79 -22.75 10.83
C VAL A 177 15.08 -22.38 12.28
N LYS A 178 16.35 -22.18 12.63
CA LYS A 178 16.76 -21.58 13.90
C LYS A 178 16.54 -20.05 13.83
N LYS A 179 16.13 -19.47 14.99
CA LYS A 179 16.05 -18.03 15.20
C LYS A 179 17.34 -17.30 14.85
#